data_fbd7c5637c80be7b688d53ba0f1766bf
#
_entry.id   fbd7c5637c80be7b688d53ba0f1766bf
#
_cell.length_a   1.000
_cell.length_b   1.000
_cell.length_c   1.000
_cell.angle_alpha   90.00
_cell.angle_beta   90.00
_cell.angle_gamma   90.00
#
_symmetry.space_group_name_H-M   'P 1'
#
loop_
_entity.id
_entity.type
_entity.pdbx_description
1 polymer ?
#
loop_
_entity_poly.entity_id
_entity_poly.type
_entity_poly.pdbx_seq_one_letter_code
_entity_poly.pdbx_strand_id
1 'polypeptide(L)'
;MVKINPNANNFIDQYIENLPSFSNEICSTLRTIIHKTDVTIIEDWKWNIPIFHTNKMICGFAAFKNHVSLTFFNGVEMSDQHHLFSFDCNAQKTRTIKFEVNSKINKAHLLDYFKESFFMKESNIKKKSEIKEIEIPELLKIALEKNKVAKTNFENMAFTYKKEYALHISNAKREATKISRLEKVISYLEQNIKMHEQYKC
;
A
#
# COMPACT_ATOMS: atom_id res chain seq x y z
N MET A 1 18.50 -9.02 1.04
CA MET A 1 18.66 -8.50 -0.35
C MET A 1 17.30 -8.39 -0.99
N VAL A 2 17.03 -7.31 -1.72
CA VAL A 2 15.79 -7.16 -2.49
C VAL A 2 15.85 -8.14 -3.67
N LYS A 3 14.81 -8.97 -3.83
CA LYS A 3 14.71 -9.86 -4.99
C LYS A 3 14.30 -9.03 -6.20
N ILE A 4 15.19 -8.89 -7.17
CA ILE A 4 14.99 -8.11 -8.39
C ILE A 4 14.57 -9.05 -9.52
N ASN A 5 13.66 -8.59 -10.38
CA ASN A 5 13.28 -9.34 -11.57
C ASN A 5 14.43 -9.30 -12.61
N PRO A 6 14.99 -10.44 -13.03
CA PRO A 6 16.11 -10.46 -13.96
C PRO A 6 15.79 -9.90 -15.36
N ASN A 7 14.51 -9.85 -15.72
CA ASN A 7 14.02 -9.33 -17.00
C ASN A 7 13.42 -7.92 -16.88
N ALA A 8 13.67 -7.21 -15.77
CA ALA A 8 13.06 -5.92 -15.49
C ALA A 8 13.23 -4.91 -16.63
N ASN A 9 14.46 -4.77 -17.16
CA ASN A 9 14.77 -3.82 -18.22
C ASN A 9 13.92 -4.07 -19.46
N ASN A 10 13.81 -5.33 -19.91
CA ASN A 10 12.99 -5.70 -21.08
C ASN A 10 11.50 -5.38 -20.83
N PHE A 11 10.99 -5.67 -19.64
CA PHE A 11 9.59 -5.34 -19.30
C PHE A 11 9.35 -3.84 -19.26
N ILE A 12 10.29 -3.07 -18.75
CA ILE A 12 10.21 -1.60 -18.73
C ILE A 12 10.28 -1.02 -20.14
N ASP A 13 11.18 -1.52 -20.98
CA ASP A 13 11.30 -1.12 -22.37
C ASP A 13 9.98 -1.35 -23.11
N GLN A 14 9.46 -2.57 -23.08
CA GLN A 14 8.19 -2.93 -23.70
C GLN A 14 7.00 -2.13 -23.12
N TYR A 15 7.01 -1.92 -21.80
CA TYR A 15 5.97 -1.12 -21.17
C TYR A 15 5.94 0.30 -21.72
N ILE A 16 7.07 0.99 -21.76
CA ILE A 16 7.18 2.36 -22.26
C ILE A 16 6.84 2.41 -23.75
N GLU A 17 7.35 1.48 -24.56
CA GLU A 17 7.16 1.42 -26.00
C GLU A 17 5.68 1.28 -26.39
N ASN A 18 4.90 0.51 -25.61
CA ASN A 18 3.48 0.29 -25.88
C ASN A 18 2.55 1.38 -25.31
N LEU A 19 3.10 2.43 -24.69
CA LEU A 19 2.27 3.53 -24.16
C LEU A 19 1.83 4.52 -25.28
N PRO A 20 0.67 5.19 -25.11
CA PRO A 20 0.32 6.34 -25.90
C PRO A 20 1.42 7.40 -25.89
N SER A 21 1.58 8.15 -26.98
CA SER A 21 2.72 9.07 -27.19
C SER A 21 2.99 10.01 -26.01
N PHE A 22 1.95 10.60 -25.41
CA PHE A 22 2.12 11.51 -24.26
C PHE A 22 2.70 10.77 -23.02
N SER A 23 2.21 9.57 -22.74
CA SER A 23 2.69 8.78 -21.61
C SER A 23 4.08 8.23 -21.87
N ASN A 24 4.37 7.81 -23.12
CA ASN A 24 5.69 7.36 -23.54
C ASN A 24 6.74 8.46 -23.34
N GLU A 25 6.46 9.69 -23.78
CA GLU A 25 7.38 10.83 -23.64
C GLU A 25 7.66 11.13 -22.16
N ILE A 26 6.60 11.16 -21.31
CA ILE A 26 6.74 11.39 -19.88
C ILE A 26 7.54 10.28 -19.22
N CYS A 27 7.19 9.00 -19.43
CA CYS A 27 7.85 7.87 -18.81
C CYS A 27 9.33 7.74 -19.24
N SER A 28 9.63 7.97 -20.50
CA SER A 28 11.01 8.00 -21.04
C SER A 28 11.83 9.12 -20.40
N THR A 29 11.21 10.32 -20.24
CA THR A 29 11.84 11.45 -19.58
C THR A 29 12.12 11.14 -18.11
N LEU A 30 11.14 10.59 -17.38
CA LEU A 30 11.30 10.19 -15.97
C LEU A 30 12.43 9.19 -15.80
N ARG A 31 12.44 8.11 -16.60
CA ARG A 31 13.50 7.10 -16.56
C ARG A 31 14.88 7.73 -16.77
N THR A 32 15.00 8.63 -17.76
CA THR A 32 16.25 9.34 -18.06
C THR A 32 16.72 10.20 -16.88
N ILE A 33 15.82 10.92 -16.21
CA ILE A 33 16.16 11.77 -15.06
C ILE A 33 16.59 10.92 -13.87
N ILE A 34 15.88 9.81 -13.61
CA ILE A 34 16.18 8.88 -12.53
C ILE A 34 17.63 8.37 -12.68
N HIS A 35 18.00 7.85 -13.84
CA HIS A 35 19.35 7.35 -14.09
C HIS A 35 20.44 8.43 -14.06
N LYS A 36 20.10 9.67 -14.38
CA LYS A 36 21.03 10.81 -14.23
C LYS A 36 21.27 11.20 -12.78
N THR A 37 20.39 10.82 -11.88
CA THR A 37 20.51 11.19 -10.46
C THR A 37 21.55 10.35 -9.74
N ASP A 38 21.58 9.05 -10.01
CA ASP A 38 22.55 8.12 -9.42
C ASP A 38 22.76 6.92 -10.36
N VAL A 39 24.03 6.58 -10.59
CA VAL A 39 24.42 5.45 -11.46
C VAL A 39 24.21 4.08 -10.80
N THR A 40 23.97 4.03 -9.50
CA THR A 40 23.75 2.79 -8.76
C THR A 40 22.27 2.35 -8.74
N ILE A 41 21.42 3.07 -9.46
CA ILE A 41 19.99 2.76 -9.53
C ILE A 41 19.77 1.45 -10.28
N ILE A 42 18.97 0.61 -9.67
CA ILE A 42 18.56 -0.69 -10.20
C ILE A 42 17.09 -0.58 -10.63
N GLU A 43 16.83 -0.98 -11.86
CA GLU A 43 15.47 -1.14 -12.37
C GLU A 43 14.88 -2.47 -11.91
N ASP A 44 13.60 -2.46 -11.55
CA ASP A 44 12.86 -3.65 -11.19
C ASP A 44 11.43 -3.58 -11.75
N TRP A 45 10.79 -4.73 -11.90
CA TRP A 45 9.43 -4.85 -12.39
C TRP A 45 8.55 -5.47 -11.32
N LYS A 46 7.69 -4.64 -10.70
CA LYS A 46 6.75 -5.08 -9.65
C LYS A 46 5.39 -4.46 -9.90
N TRP A 47 4.35 -5.20 -9.53
CA TRP A 47 2.95 -4.74 -9.65
C TRP A 47 2.60 -4.26 -11.07
N ASN A 48 3.24 -4.85 -12.09
CA ASN A 48 3.10 -4.48 -13.50
C ASN A 48 3.50 -3.03 -13.83
N ILE A 49 4.43 -2.46 -13.09
CA ILE A 49 4.99 -1.13 -13.32
C ILE A 49 6.51 -1.09 -13.10
N PRO A 50 7.20 -0.11 -13.73
CA PRO A 50 8.60 0.19 -13.46
C PRO A 50 8.82 0.66 -12.01
N ILE A 51 9.77 0.04 -11.33
CA ILE A 51 10.20 0.39 -9.98
C ILE A 51 11.71 0.62 -9.99
N PHE A 52 12.15 1.62 -9.25
CA PHE A 52 13.56 2.02 -9.15
C PHE A 52 14.04 1.88 -7.72
N HIS A 53 15.17 1.20 -7.57
CA HIS A 53 15.79 0.85 -6.30
C HIS A 53 17.21 1.39 -6.18
N THR A 54 17.63 1.57 -4.91
CA THR A 54 19.00 1.41 -4.47
C THR A 54 19.04 0.20 -3.52
N ASN A 55 19.48 0.33 -2.29
CA ASN A 55 19.28 -0.65 -1.21
C ASN A 55 17.80 -0.76 -0.77
N LYS A 56 16.98 0.24 -1.10
CA LYS A 56 15.54 0.38 -0.81
C LYS A 56 14.77 0.77 -2.07
N MET A 57 13.47 0.52 -2.09
CA MET A 57 12.60 1.06 -3.14
C MET A 57 12.50 2.58 -3.01
N ILE A 58 12.82 3.28 -4.08
CA ILE A 58 12.84 4.75 -4.14
C ILE A 58 11.54 5.27 -4.72
N CYS A 59 11.28 4.93 -5.98
CA CYS A 59 10.11 5.40 -6.71
C CYS A 59 9.66 4.38 -7.75
N GLY A 60 8.52 4.63 -8.35
CA GLY A 60 7.98 3.94 -9.49
C GLY A 60 7.02 4.83 -10.24
N PHE A 61 6.76 4.53 -11.51
CA PHE A 61 5.76 5.27 -12.27
C PHE A 61 4.75 4.34 -12.94
N ALA A 62 3.54 4.86 -13.12
CA ALA A 62 2.45 4.17 -13.80
C ALA A 62 1.74 5.11 -14.75
N ALA A 63 1.47 4.64 -15.97
CA ALA A 63 0.69 5.34 -16.95
C ALA A 63 -0.80 4.94 -16.84
N PHE A 64 -1.66 5.93 -16.88
CA PHE A 64 -3.11 5.81 -16.89
C PHE A 64 -3.67 6.47 -18.15
N LYS A 65 -4.97 6.34 -18.39
CA LYS A 65 -5.62 6.88 -19.60
C LYS A 65 -5.32 8.36 -19.85
N ASN A 66 -5.32 9.20 -18.80
CA ASN A 66 -5.24 10.65 -18.91
C ASN A 66 -4.05 11.27 -18.16
N HIS A 67 -3.22 10.48 -17.50
CA HIS A 67 -2.07 10.97 -16.73
C HIS A 67 -1.03 9.88 -16.50
N VAL A 68 0.18 10.30 -16.13
CA VAL A 68 1.23 9.44 -15.57
C VAL A 68 1.42 9.81 -14.11
N SER A 69 1.48 8.82 -13.25
CA SER A 69 1.76 8.98 -11.81
C SER A 69 3.19 8.57 -11.51
N LEU A 70 3.98 9.44 -10.91
CA LEU A 70 5.29 9.14 -10.33
C LEU A 70 5.12 9.09 -8.81
N THR A 71 5.37 7.93 -8.21
CA THR A 71 5.18 7.71 -6.76
C THR A 71 6.52 7.51 -6.07
N PHE A 72 6.79 8.28 -5.02
CA PHE A 72 7.91 8.12 -4.10
C PHE A 72 7.47 7.30 -2.89
N PHE A 73 8.17 6.20 -2.58
CA PHE A 73 7.75 5.25 -1.53
C PHE A 73 7.90 5.80 -0.11
N ASN A 74 8.84 6.74 0.10
CA ASN A 74 9.00 7.46 1.37
C ASN A 74 8.66 8.96 1.22
N GLY A 75 7.75 9.30 0.31
CA GLY A 75 7.42 10.68 -0.05
C GLY A 75 6.90 11.53 1.12
N VAL A 76 6.31 10.92 2.15
CA VAL A 76 5.86 11.66 3.37
C VAL A 76 7.01 12.32 4.12
N GLU A 77 8.22 11.76 4.00
CA GLU A 77 9.42 12.28 4.68
C GLU A 77 10.17 13.32 3.83
N MET A 78 9.71 13.56 2.58
CA MET A 78 10.30 14.53 1.66
C MET A 78 9.76 15.94 1.91
N SER A 79 10.61 16.93 1.62
CA SER A 79 10.32 18.36 1.91
C SER A 79 9.24 18.98 1.01
N ASP A 80 8.97 18.38 -0.15
CA ASP A 80 8.06 18.93 -1.20
C ASP A 80 8.35 20.40 -1.55
N GLN A 81 9.63 20.76 -1.65
CA GLN A 81 10.09 22.15 -1.80
C GLN A 81 9.52 22.91 -3.01
N HIS A 82 9.05 22.19 -4.02
CA HIS A 82 8.43 22.75 -5.22
C HIS A 82 6.92 22.53 -5.29
N HIS A 83 6.30 21.99 -4.23
CA HIS A 83 4.86 21.73 -4.12
C HIS A 83 4.30 20.90 -5.30
N LEU A 84 5.04 19.85 -5.70
CA LEU A 84 4.66 18.99 -6.81
C LEU A 84 3.78 17.81 -6.39
N PHE A 85 3.75 17.44 -5.11
CA PHE A 85 2.96 16.31 -4.66
C PHE A 85 1.47 16.58 -4.76
N SER A 86 0.75 15.65 -5.38
CA SER A 86 -0.71 15.63 -5.34
C SER A 86 -1.18 15.30 -3.93
N PHE A 87 -2.21 16.00 -3.46
CA PHE A 87 -2.78 15.73 -2.14
C PHE A 87 -3.44 14.35 -2.13
N ASP A 88 -2.97 13.48 -1.22
CA ASP A 88 -3.57 12.17 -0.94
C ASP A 88 -3.66 12.00 0.58
N CYS A 89 -4.87 12.20 1.12
CA CYS A 89 -5.12 12.11 2.55
C CYS A 89 -4.99 10.69 3.14
N ASN A 90 -5.00 9.65 2.31
CA ASN A 90 -4.98 8.25 2.76
C ASN A 90 -3.60 7.62 2.73
N ALA A 91 -2.66 8.17 1.98
CA ALA A 91 -1.33 7.62 1.84
C ALA A 91 -0.44 7.93 3.05
N GLN A 92 -0.12 6.88 3.83
CA GLN A 92 0.67 7.02 5.07
C GLN A 92 2.18 7.21 4.84
N LYS A 93 2.72 6.74 3.72
CA LYS A 93 4.16 6.76 3.42
C LYS A 93 4.48 7.35 2.06
N THR A 94 3.65 7.09 1.08
CA THR A 94 3.90 7.48 -0.30
C THR A 94 3.42 8.89 -0.60
N ARG A 95 4.04 9.53 -1.60
CA ARG A 95 3.55 10.76 -2.24
C ARG A 95 3.68 10.61 -3.74
N THR A 96 2.76 11.21 -4.47
CA THR A 96 2.64 11.05 -5.91
C THR A 96 2.66 12.40 -6.61
N ILE A 97 3.43 12.50 -7.68
CA ILE A 97 3.36 13.60 -8.65
C ILE A 97 2.55 13.09 -9.85
N LYS A 98 1.55 13.85 -10.28
CA LYS A 98 0.74 13.53 -11.46
C LYS A 98 1.13 14.42 -12.64
N PHE A 99 1.33 13.80 -13.78
CA PHE A 99 1.58 14.49 -15.07
C PHE A 99 0.40 14.21 -15.99
N GLU A 100 -0.40 15.21 -16.23
CA GLU A 100 -1.54 15.15 -17.17
C GLU A 100 -1.05 15.32 -18.62
N VAL A 101 -1.94 15.05 -19.56
CA VAL A 101 -1.71 15.37 -20.98
C VAL A 101 -1.38 16.88 -21.08
N ASN A 102 -0.28 17.24 -21.71
CA ASN A 102 0.26 18.61 -21.81
C ASN A 102 0.98 19.14 -20.54
N SER A 103 1.20 18.35 -19.51
CA SER A 103 2.02 18.77 -18.40
C SER A 103 3.46 19.05 -18.84
N LYS A 104 3.97 20.24 -18.51
CA LYS A 104 5.39 20.57 -18.72
C LYS A 104 6.22 19.96 -17.58
N ILE A 105 7.14 19.09 -17.92
CA ILE A 105 8.06 18.49 -16.94
C ILE A 105 9.21 19.47 -16.66
N ASN A 106 9.26 20.00 -15.45
CA ASN A 106 10.44 20.71 -14.97
C ASN A 106 11.50 19.71 -14.51
N LYS A 107 12.46 19.42 -15.38
CA LYS A 107 13.52 18.42 -15.12
C LYS A 107 14.40 18.77 -13.91
N ALA A 108 14.63 20.07 -13.67
CA ALA A 108 15.44 20.52 -12.52
C ALA A 108 14.70 20.23 -11.20
N HIS A 109 13.43 20.58 -11.09
CA HIS A 109 12.64 20.29 -9.90
C HIS A 109 12.58 18.77 -9.64
N LEU A 110 12.33 17.95 -10.65
CA LEU A 110 12.31 16.49 -10.48
C LEU A 110 13.67 15.94 -10.03
N LEU A 111 14.76 16.48 -10.56
CA LEU A 111 16.10 16.08 -10.14
C LEU A 111 16.32 16.32 -8.63
N ASP A 112 15.79 17.43 -8.07
CA ASP A 112 15.86 17.72 -6.65
C ASP A 112 15.08 16.68 -5.83
N TYR A 113 13.86 16.30 -6.26
CA TYR A 113 13.08 15.23 -5.62
C TYR A 113 13.79 13.88 -5.66
N PHE A 114 14.36 13.50 -6.79
CA PHE A 114 15.11 12.26 -6.89
C PHE A 114 16.34 12.30 -5.97
N LYS A 115 17.14 13.37 -6.00
CA LYS A 115 18.29 13.52 -5.10
C LYS A 115 17.86 13.42 -3.64
N GLU A 116 16.84 14.15 -3.22
CA GLU A 116 16.33 14.07 -1.86
C GLU A 116 15.96 12.63 -1.49
N SER A 117 15.16 11.95 -2.31
CA SER A 117 14.70 10.59 -2.06
C SER A 117 15.85 9.57 -2.00
N PHE A 118 16.89 9.74 -2.82
CA PHE A 118 18.07 8.85 -2.84
C PHE A 118 18.95 9.04 -1.60
N PHE A 119 19.20 10.29 -1.20
CA PHE A 119 20.09 10.60 -0.08
C PHE A 119 19.40 10.57 1.29
N MET A 120 18.09 10.42 1.32
CA MET A 120 17.38 10.18 2.58
C MET A 120 17.91 8.92 3.25
N LYS A 121 18.50 9.07 4.44
CA LYS A 121 18.84 7.93 5.30
C LYS A 121 17.57 7.16 5.58
N GLU A 122 17.67 5.82 5.63
CA GLU A 122 16.56 5.03 6.16
C GLU A 122 16.24 5.56 7.54
N SER A 123 15.13 6.27 7.64
CA SER A 123 14.64 6.61 8.96
C SER A 123 14.28 5.30 9.63
N ASN A 124 15.05 4.91 10.66
CA ASN A 124 14.72 3.81 11.57
C ASN A 124 13.47 4.13 12.41
N ILE A 125 12.56 4.90 11.87
CA ILE A 125 11.22 5.00 12.41
C ILE A 125 10.50 3.68 12.02
N LYS A 126 10.87 2.60 12.70
CA LYS A 126 9.85 1.66 13.12
C LYS A 126 8.89 2.54 13.93
N LYS A 127 7.92 3.19 13.25
CA LYS A 127 6.71 3.58 13.96
C LYS A 127 6.27 2.29 14.62
N LYS A 128 6.50 2.21 15.94
CA LYS A 128 5.86 1.25 16.80
C LYS A 128 4.42 1.28 16.29
N SER A 129 4.02 0.25 15.58
CA SER A 129 2.60 0.12 15.24
C SER A 129 1.95 0.24 16.60
N GLU A 130 1.24 1.33 16.85
CA GLU A 130 0.35 1.38 17.99
C GLU A 130 -0.41 0.07 17.89
N ILE A 131 -0.26 -0.76 18.89
CA ILE A 131 -1.03 -1.99 19.00
C ILE A 131 -2.44 -1.44 19.08
N LYS A 132 -3.12 -1.40 17.93
CA LYS A 132 -4.52 -0.97 17.88
C LYS A 132 -5.26 -2.04 18.66
N GLU A 133 -5.54 -1.75 19.92
CA GLU A 133 -6.37 -2.63 20.71
C GLU A 133 -7.71 -2.76 19.99
N ILE A 134 -8.12 -4.01 19.81
CA ILE A 134 -9.45 -4.29 19.28
C ILE A 134 -10.39 -4.12 20.46
N GLU A 135 -11.31 -3.19 20.37
CA GLU A 135 -12.42 -3.11 21.31
C GLU A 135 -13.35 -4.30 21.07
N ILE A 136 -13.12 -5.38 21.83
CA ILE A 136 -13.93 -6.60 21.76
C ILE A 136 -15.22 -6.36 22.54
N PRO A 137 -16.41 -6.47 21.90
CA PRO A 137 -17.68 -6.32 22.58
C PRO A 137 -17.80 -7.25 23.77
N GLU A 138 -18.38 -6.76 24.88
CA GLU A 138 -18.51 -7.54 26.12
C GLU A 138 -19.27 -8.85 25.90
N LEU A 139 -20.31 -8.83 25.06
CA LEU A 139 -21.05 -10.03 24.67
C LEU A 139 -20.16 -11.10 24.05
N LEU A 140 -19.21 -10.69 23.20
CA LEU A 140 -18.27 -11.63 22.57
C LEU A 140 -17.28 -12.18 23.58
N LYS A 141 -16.76 -11.34 24.49
CA LYS A 141 -15.86 -11.81 25.57
C LYS A 141 -16.51 -12.90 26.43
N ILE A 142 -17.73 -12.63 26.92
CA ILE A 142 -18.49 -13.58 27.75
C ILE A 142 -18.76 -14.87 26.99
N ALA A 143 -19.09 -14.82 25.71
CA ALA A 143 -19.34 -16.00 24.89
C ALA A 143 -18.05 -16.83 24.66
N LEU A 144 -16.93 -16.16 24.42
CA LEU A 144 -15.61 -16.84 24.27
C LEU A 144 -15.16 -17.51 25.56
N GLU A 145 -15.44 -16.91 26.74
CA GLU A 145 -15.12 -17.56 28.03
C GLU A 145 -15.91 -18.87 28.23
N LYS A 146 -17.11 -18.96 27.68
CA LYS A 146 -17.97 -20.16 27.77
C LYS A 146 -17.62 -21.22 26.73
N ASN A 147 -16.84 -20.87 25.68
CA ASN A 147 -16.52 -21.76 24.56
C ASN A 147 -15.00 -21.78 24.29
N LYS A 148 -14.32 -22.78 24.87
CA LYS A 148 -12.86 -22.93 24.78
C LYS A 148 -12.35 -23.07 23.34
N VAL A 149 -13.09 -23.76 22.46
CA VAL A 149 -12.69 -23.97 21.06
C VAL A 149 -12.74 -22.66 20.31
N ALA A 150 -13.87 -21.95 20.39
CA ALA A 150 -14.04 -20.64 19.76
C ALA A 150 -13.03 -19.62 20.28
N LYS A 151 -12.73 -19.63 21.60
CA LYS A 151 -11.73 -18.77 22.23
C LYS A 151 -10.35 -19.01 21.65
N THR A 152 -9.90 -20.27 21.63
CA THR A 152 -8.58 -20.64 21.08
C THR A 152 -8.44 -20.24 19.62
N ASN A 153 -9.44 -20.51 18.81
CA ASN A 153 -9.43 -20.13 17.39
C ASN A 153 -9.42 -18.62 17.21
N PHE A 154 -10.21 -17.87 17.99
CA PHE A 154 -10.20 -16.41 17.98
C PHE A 154 -8.84 -15.85 18.39
N GLU A 155 -8.22 -16.33 19.44
CA GLU A 155 -6.91 -15.86 19.93
C GLU A 155 -5.77 -16.13 18.92
N ASN A 156 -5.86 -17.20 18.14
CA ASN A 156 -4.88 -17.54 17.10
C ASN A 156 -5.09 -16.81 15.76
N MET A 157 -6.22 -16.14 15.58
CA MET A 157 -6.49 -15.39 14.33
C MET A 157 -5.65 -14.13 14.22
N ALA A 158 -5.37 -13.73 12.97
CA ALA A 158 -4.76 -12.45 12.68
C ALA A 158 -5.66 -11.28 13.12
N PHE A 159 -5.04 -10.17 13.51
CA PHE A 159 -5.72 -8.95 14.00
C PHE A 159 -6.92 -8.52 13.13
N THR A 160 -6.75 -8.57 11.81
CA THR A 160 -7.81 -8.16 10.85
C THR A 160 -9.08 -8.99 11.04
N TYR A 161 -8.97 -10.30 11.16
CA TYR A 161 -10.12 -11.19 11.35
C TYR A 161 -10.78 -11.01 12.72
N LYS A 162 -9.99 -10.83 13.79
CA LYS A 162 -10.52 -10.50 15.11
C LYS A 162 -11.35 -9.22 15.05
N LYS A 163 -10.85 -8.20 14.36
CA LYS A 163 -11.56 -6.92 14.16
C LYS A 163 -12.85 -7.08 13.39
N GLU A 164 -12.87 -7.89 12.34
CA GLU A 164 -14.08 -8.16 11.54
C GLU A 164 -15.19 -8.78 12.42
N TYR A 165 -14.88 -9.78 13.22
CA TYR A 165 -15.82 -10.40 14.14
C TYR A 165 -16.34 -9.42 15.19
N ALA A 166 -15.47 -8.64 15.82
CA ALA A 166 -15.86 -7.64 16.79
C ALA A 166 -16.80 -6.58 16.20
N LEU A 167 -16.45 -6.03 15.03
CA LEU A 167 -17.26 -5.03 14.32
C LEU A 167 -18.59 -5.60 13.83
N HIS A 168 -18.65 -6.86 13.41
CA HIS A 168 -19.90 -7.49 12.98
C HIS A 168 -20.95 -7.47 14.08
N ILE A 169 -20.55 -7.69 15.33
CA ILE A 169 -21.45 -7.65 16.48
C ILE A 169 -21.72 -6.19 16.88
N SER A 170 -20.69 -5.34 17.00
CA SER A 170 -20.82 -3.96 17.45
C SER A 170 -21.70 -3.09 16.55
N ASN A 171 -21.66 -3.34 15.23
CA ASN A 171 -22.45 -2.57 14.25
C ASN A 171 -23.95 -2.89 14.26
N ALA A 172 -24.40 -3.87 15.04
CA ALA A 172 -25.82 -4.15 15.18
C ALA A 172 -26.48 -3.14 16.12
N LYS A 173 -27.53 -2.46 15.66
CA LYS A 173 -28.26 -1.46 16.45
C LYS A 173 -29.23 -2.07 17.46
N ARG A 174 -29.81 -3.23 17.15
CA ARG A 174 -30.82 -3.90 17.99
C ARG A 174 -30.18 -5.06 18.76
N GLU A 175 -30.53 -5.21 20.04
CA GLU A 175 -29.98 -6.28 20.89
C GLU A 175 -30.29 -7.68 20.33
N ALA A 176 -31.51 -7.93 19.86
CA ALA A 176 -31.83 -9.20 19.21
C ALA A 176 -30.92 -9.51 18.02
N THR A 177 -30.51 -8.49 17.24
CA THR A 177 -29.60 -8.65 16.12
C THR A 177 -28.17 -8.93 16.60
N LYS A 178 -27.74 -8.30 17.71
CA LYS A 178 -26.42 -8.58 18.30
C LYS A 178 -26.33 -10.04 18.77
N ILE A 179 -27.37 -10.53 19.42
CA ILE A 179 -27.42 -11.93 19.89
C ILE A 179 -27.38 -12.91 18.72
N SER A 180 -28.23 -12.73 17.71
CA SER A 180 -28.23 -13.59 16.52
C SER A 180 -26.87 -13.57 15.78
N ARG A 181 -26.21 -12.41 15.69
CA ARG A 181 -24.86 -12.29 15.12
C ARG A 181 -23.80 -12.97 15.98
N LEU A 182 -23.91 -12.86 17.30
CA LEU A 182 -23.01 -13.52 18.24
C LEU A 182 -23.07 -15.05 18.10
N GLU A 183 -24.27 -15.64 18.02
CA GLU A 183 -24.43 -17.08 17.82
C GLU A 183 -23.76 -17.57 16.54
N LYS A 184 -23.94 -16.84 15.44
CA LYS A 184 -23.26 -17.14 14.16
C LYS A 184 -21.75 -17.02 14.28
N VAL A 185 -21.27 -15.96 14.93
CA VAL A 185 -19.82 -15.73 15.16
C VAL A 185 -19.22 -16.88 15.95
N ILE A 186 -19.84 -17.34 17.02
CA ILE A 186 -19.34 -18.46 17.82
C ILE A 186 -19.30 -19.74 16.98
N SER A 187 -20.35 -20.04 16.21
CA SER A 187 -20.35 -21.21 15.30
C SER A 187 -19.23 -21.17 14.27
N TYR A 188 -18.94 -19.99 13.68
CA TYR A 188 -17.83 -19.84 12.73
C TYR A 188 -16.46 -19.99 13.41
N LEU A 189 -16.31 -19.45 14.60
CA LEU A 189 -15.08 -19.59 15.37
C LEU A 189 -14.82 -21.02 15.79
N GLU A 190 -15.84 -21.80 16.15
CA GLU A 190 -15.70 -23.23 16.42
C GLU A 190 -15.16 -24.02 15.21
N GLN A 191 -15.60 -23.64 14.02
CA GLN A 191 -15.20 -24.27 12.76
C GLN A 191 -13.92 -23.65 12.16
N ASN A 192 -13.33 -22.66 12.82
CA ASN A 192 -12.18 -21.88 12.34
C ASN A 192 -12.38 -21.25 10.95
N ILE A 193 -13.62 -20.86 10.63
CA ILE A 193 -14.00 -20.19 9.38
C ILE A 193 -13.75 -18.71 9.53
N LYS A 194 -13.21 -18.04 8.49
CA LYS A 194 -13.05 -16.59 8.46
C LYS A 194 -14.32 -15.94 7.92
N MET A 195 -14.64 -14.75 8.47
CA MET A 195 -15.90 -14.06 8.16
C MET A 195 -16.16 -13.84 6.67
N HIS A 196 -15.13 -13.55 5.88
CA HIS A 196 -15.24 -13.33 4.42
C HIS A 196 -15.32 -14.60 3.58
N GLU A 197 -14.97 -15.77 4.13
CA GLU A 197 -14.97 -17.04 3.39
C GLU A 197 -16.39 -17.54 3.10
N GLN A 198 -17.38 -17.10 3.89
CA GLN A 198 -18.80 -17.45 3.66
C GLN A 198 -19.41 -16.82 2.40
N TYR A 199 -18.76 -15.82 1.80
CA TYR A 199 -19.22 -15.15 0.58
C TYR A 199 -18.51 -15.63 -0.69
N LYS A 200 -17.65 -16.66 -0.58
CA LYS A 200 -17.08 -17.32 -1.76
C LYS A 200 -18.07 -18.39 -2.24
N CYS A 201 -18.92 -18.01 -3.20
CA CYS A 201 -19.61 -18.96 -4.08
C CYS A 201 -18.64 -19.50 -5.11
#